data_7d058c069c835c64bb54ca9aa23aafdf
#
_entry.id   7d058c069c835c64bb54ca9aa23aafdf
#
_cell.length_a   1.000
_cell.length_b   1.000
_cell.length_c   1.000
_cell.angle_alpha   90.00
_cell.angle_beta   90.00
_cell.angle_gamma   90.00
#
_symmetry.space_group_name_H-M   'P 1'
#
loop_
_entity.id
_entity.type
_entity.pdbx_description
1 polymer ?
#
loop_
_entity_poly.entity_id
_entity_poly.type
_entity_poly.pdbx_seq_one_letter_code
_entity_poly.pdbx_strand_id
1 'polypeptide(L)'
;MDYFPAFLNLTDKKCVIVGGGEVAHRKTKSVIRSGAMAYIVSIEFIERFKDLPEDSCFLIKEEFNSKHLIDATLVIAATDSLSINKKVSYEANK
;
A
#
# COMPACT_ATOMS: atom_id res chain seq x y z
N MET A 1 -26.90 -2.78 5.10
CA MET A 1 -25.90 -2.93 4.04
C MET A 1 -25.41 -4.36 3.96
N ASP A 2 -25.40 -4.90 2.79
CA ASP A 2 -24.97 -6.27 2.58
C ASP A 2 -23.51 -6.31 2.15
N TYR A 3 -22.73 -7.16 2.81
CA TYR A 3 -21.34 -7.37 2.46
C TYR A 3 -21.17 -8.74 1.84
N PHE A 4 -20.53 -8.77 0.70
CA PHE A 4 -20.16 -10.04 0.10
C PHE A 4 -18.75 -10.39 0.52
N PRO A 5 -18.51 -11.56 1.11
CA PRO A 5 -17.15 -12.00 1.33
C PRO A 5 -16.47 -12.20 -0.04
N ALA A 6 -15.37 -11.52 -0.23
CA ALA A 6 -14.59 -11.62 -1.45
C ALA A 6 -13.21 -12.14 -1.15
N PHE A 7 -12.80 -13.19 -1.86
CA PHE A 7 -11.46 -13.75 -1.75
C PHE A 7 -10.71 -13.36 -3.03
N LEU A 8 -9.74 -12.46 -2.88
CA LEU A 8 -8.94 -11.99 -4.00
C LEU A 8 -7.65 -12.77 -4.06
N ASN A 9 -7.33 -13.28 -5.24
CA ASN A 9 -6.02 -13.87 -5.47
C ASN A 9 -5.05 -12.73 -5.80
N LEU A 10 -4.21 -12.36 -4.84
CA LEU A 10 -3.25 -11.28 -4.99
C LEU A 10 -1.83 -11.78 -5.27
N THR A 11 -1.66 -13.09 -5.50
CA THR A 11 -0.34 -13.66 -5.76
C THR A 11 0.33 -12.97 -6.94
N ASP A 12 1.53 -12.45 -6.71
CA ASP A 12 2.35 -11.71 -7.69
C ASP A 12 1.70 -10.43 -8.21
N LYS A 13 0.61 -9.98 -7.60
CA LYS A 13 -0.04 -8.72 -8.00
C LYS A 13 0.62 -7.54 -7.29
N LYS A 14 0.60 -6.40 -7.97
CA LYS A 14 1.13 -5.16 -7.41
C LYS A 14 0.10 -4.51 -6.49
N CYS A 15 0.47 -4.35 -5.22
CA CYS A 15 -0.34 -3.64 -4.24
C CYS A 15 0.43 -2.40 -3.78
N VAL A 16 -0.20 -1.26 -3.81
CA VAL A 16 0.42 0.00 -3.40
C VAL A 16 -0.14 0.43 -2.05
N ILE A 17 0.75 0.68 -1.10
CA ILE A 17 0.39 1.19 0.22
C ILE A 17 0.99 2.59 0.35
N VAL A 18 0.16 3.58 0.65
CA VAL A 18 0.62 4.95 0.85
C VAL A 18 0.65 5.25 2.34
N GLY A 19 1.84 5.44 2.87
CA GLY A 19 2.08 5.67 4.29
C GLY A 19 3.31 4.92 4.77
N GLY A 20 3.96 5.43 5.81
CA GLY A 20 5.20 4.86 6.35
C GLY A 20 5.18 4.65 7.86
N GLY A 21 4.01 4.70 8.50
CA GLY A 21 3.86 4.52 9.94
C GLY A 21 3.40 3.12 10.33
N GLU A 22 2.90 2.98 11.55
CA GLU A 22 2.49 1.69 12.10
C GLU A 22 1.33 1.06 11.32
N VAL A 23 0.35 1.86 10.93
CA VAL A 23 -0.81 1.34 10.18
C VAL A 23 -0.36 0.81 8.83
N ALA A 24 0.47 1.58 8.12
CA ALA A 24 1.00 1.15 6.83
C ALA A 24 1.84 -0.12 6.97
N HIS A 25 2.66 -0.22 8.00
CA HIS A 25 3.48 -1.40 8.27
C HIS A 25 2.60 -2.64 8.46
N ARG A 26 1.55 -2.52 9.28
CA ARG A 26 0.63 -3.63 9.56
C ARG A 26 -0.09 -4.07 8.28
N LYS A 27 -0.56 -3.11 7.48
CA LYS A 27 -1.23 -3.42 6.20
C LYS A 27 -0.27 -4.09 5.23
N THR A 28 0.98 -3.63 5.20
CA THR A 28 2.01 -4.21 4.34
C THR A 28 2.25 -5.68 4.69
N LYS A 29 2.31 -6.02 5.98
CA LYS A 29 2.48 -7.41 6.41
C LYS A 29 1.33 -8.29 5.90
N SER A 30 0.11 -7.80 5.96
CA SER A 30 -1.06 -8.54 5.46
C SER A 30 -0.98 -8.75 3.95
N VAL A 31 -0.57 -7.73 3.22
CA VAL A 31 -0.41 -7.79 1.76
C VAL A 31 0.65 -8.83 1.38
N ILE A 32 1.80 -8.80 2.05
CA ILE A 32 2.89 -9.75 1.79
C ILE A 32 2.45 -11.18 2.06
N ARG A 33 1.70 -11.40 3.14
CA ARG A 33 1.20 -12.74 3.49
C ARG A 33 0.23 -13.29 2.44
N SER A 34 -0.41 -12.43 1.68
CA SER A 34 -1.30 -12.87 0.60
C SER A 34 -0.54 -13.23 -0.68
N GLY A 35 0.78 -13.10 -0.68
CA GLY A 35 1.62 -13.39 -1.84
C GLY A 35 1.79 -12.23 -2.80
N ALA A 36 1.28 -11.05 -2.48
CA ALA A 36 1.38 -9.88 -3.33
C ALA A 36 2.73 -9.19 -3.21
N MET A 37 3.04 -8.35 -4.19
CA MET A 37 4.20 -7.48 -4.18
C MET A 37 3.77 -6.15 -3.60
N ALA A 38 4.39 -5.73 -2.50
CA ALA A 38 4.03 -4.50 -1.79
C ALA A 38 4.95 -3.34 -2.19
N TYR A 39 4.36 -2.29 -2.72
CA TYR A 39 5.06 -1.05 -3.06
C TYR A 39 4.57 0.02 -2.08
N ILE A 40 5.44 0.47 -1.18
CA ILE A 40 5.07 1.39 -0.12
C ILE A 40 5.64 2.77 -0.41
N VAL A 41 4.76 3.76 -0.54
CA VAL A 41 5.12 5.13 -0.90
C VAL A 41 4.96 6.03 0.32
N SER A 42 6.04 6.67 0.74
CA SER A 42 6.02 7.62 1.86
C SER A 42 7.29 8.45 1.84
N ILE A 43 7.25 9.64 2.42
CA ILE A 43 8.45 10.47 2.59
C ILE A 43 9.28 9.99 3.77
N GLU A 44 8.68 9.30 4.73
CA GLU A 44 9.36 8.75 5.90
C GLU A 44 8.82 7.37 6.23
N PHE A 45 9.67 6.50 6.77
CA PHE A 45 9.29 5.15 7.19
C PHE A 45 9.78 4.89 8.60
N ILE A 46 8.95 4.25 9.43
CA ILE A 46 9.40 3.80 10.75
C ILE A 46 10.42 2.67 10.58
N GLU A 47 11.24 2.47 11.62
CA GLU A 47 12.33 1.48 11.58
C GLU A 47 11.87 0.05 11.24
N ARG A 48 10.67 -0.32 11.64
CA ARG A 48 10.18 -1.70 11.44
C ARG A 48 10.09 -2.12 9.98
N PHE A 49 10.03 -1.16 9.04
CA PHE A 49 10.01 -1.52 7.63
C PHE A 49 11.27 -2.24 7.20
N LYS A 50 12.37 -2.10 7.94
CA LYS A 50 13.62 -2.81 7.66
C LYS A 50 13.51 -4.31 7.88
N ASP A 51 12.52 -4.76 8.66
CA ASP A 51 12.33 -6.17 8.98
C ASP A 51 11.51 -6.92 7.93
N LEU A 52 11.01 -6.22 6.92
CA LEU A 52 10.17 -6.83 5.88
C LEU A 52 11.03 -7.46 4.77
N PRO A 53 10.53 -8.53 4.12
CA PRO A 53 11.27 -9.20 3.05
C PRO A 53 11.54 -8.27 1.87
N GLU A 54 12.80 -8.18 1.47
CA GLU A 54 13.21 -7.29 0.37
C GLU A 54 12.72 -7.77 -1.00
N ASP A 55 12.44 -9.05 -1.13
CA ASP A 55 12.00 -9.61 -2.41
C ASP A 55 10.52 -9.38 -2.71
N SER A 56 9.73 -8.95 -1.71
CA SER A 56 8.31 -8.68 -1.91
C SER A 56 7.86 -7.33 -1.36
N CYS A 57 8.78 -6.52 -0.84
CA CYS A 57 8.48 -5.22 -0.24
C CYS A 57 9.43 -4.18 -0.80
N PHE A 58 8.89 -3.19 -1.49
CA PHE A 58 9.67 -2.13 -2.14
C PHE A 58 9.30 -0.78 -1.54
N LEU A 59 10.25 -0.14 -0.86
CA LEU A 59 10.05 1.16 -0.23
C LEU A 59 10.38 2.27 -1.23
N ILE A 60 9.42 3.15 -1.46
CA ILE A 60 9.58 4.29 -2.37
C ILE A 60 9.52 5.56 -1.53
N LYS A 61 10.67 6.16 -1.30
CA LYS A 61 10.77 7.37 -0.47
C LYS A 61 10.51 8.61 -1.32
N GLU A 62 9.26 8.83 -1.62
CA GLU A 62 8.78 9.94 -2.44
C GLU A 62 7.44 10.42 -1.92
N GLU A 63 7.11 11.65 -2.28
CA GLU A 63 5.75 12.15 -2.09
C GLU A 63 4.81 11.41 -3.06
N PHE A 64 3.62 11.06 -2.59
CA PHE A 64 2.67 10.32 -3.41
C PHE A 64 2.25 11.13 -4.65
N ASN A 65 2.18 10.46 -5.79
CA ASN A 65 1.57 11.01 -7.00
C ASN A 65 0.97 9.85 -7.81
N SER A 66 0.21 10.21 -8.85
CA SER A 66 -0.57 9.21 -9.61
C SER A 66 0.29 8.17 -10.32
N LYS A 67 1.54 8.48 -10.64
CA LYS A 67 2.42 7.52 -11.32
C LYS A 67 2.66 6.26 -10.47
N HIS A 68 2.56 6.40 -9.14
CA HIS A 68 2.77 5.26 -8.24
C HIS A 68 1.68 4.22 -8.36
N LEU A 69 0.54 4.54 -8.98
CA LEU A 69 -0.60 3.64 -9.11
C LEU A 69 -0.61 2.88 -10.44
N ILE A 70 0.38 3.09 -11.30
CA ILE A 70 0.42 2.39 -12.59
C ILE A 70 0.51 0.88 -12.35
N ASP A 71 -0.40 0.14 -12.99
CA ASP A 71 -0.50 -1.32 -12.89
C ASP A 71 -0.84 -1.85 -11.49
N ALA A 72 -1.28 -1.00 -10.57
CA ALA A 72 -1.68 -1.43 -9.24
C ALA A 72 -3.01 -2.20 -9.28
N THR A 73 -3.04 -3.36 -8.63
CA THR A 73 -4.27 -4.14 -8.48
C THR A 73 -5.04 -3.68 -7.25
N LEU A 74 -4.33 -3.30 -6.20
CA LEU A 74 -4.93 -2.84 -4.94
C LEU A 74 -4.16 -1.62 -4.45
N VAL A 75 -4.90 -0.63 -3.93
CA VAL A 75 -4.31 0.58 -3.37
C VAL A 75 -4.86 0.78 -1.96
N ILE A 76 -3.98 0.96 -0.98
CA ILE A 76 -4.35 1.16 0.42
C ILE A 76 -3.79 2.51 0.88
N ALA A 77 -4.68 3.43 1.29
CA ALA A 77 -4.28 4.68 1.90
C ALA A 77 -4.18 4.48 3.42
N ALA A 78 -2.97 4.57 3.95
CA ALA A 78 -2.69 4.25 5.34
C ALA A 78 -1.83 5.34 6.00
N THR A 79 -2.17 6.62 5.75
CA THR A 79 -1.49 7.75 6.35
C THR A 79 -2.34 8.36 7.46
N ASP A 80 -1.72 9.19 8.30
CA ASP A 80 -2.44 10.00 9.28
C ASP A 80 -3.04 11.25 8.64
N SER A 81 -2.66 11.57 7.42
CA SER A 81 -3.13 12.75 6.71
C SER A 81 -4.41 12.45 5.94
N LEU A 82 -5.50 13.07 6.37
CA LEU A 82 -6.77 12.92 5.68
C LEU A 82 -6.71 13.45 4.24
N SER A 83 -5.97 14.54 4.02
CA SER A 83 -5.84 15.10 2.68
C SER A 83 -5.07 14.18 1.73
N ILE A 84 -4.01 13.52 2.22
CA ILE A 84 -3.27 12.55 1.41
C ILE A 84 -4.15 11.34 1.11
N ASN A 85 -4.89 10.83 2.10
CA ASN A 85 -5.77 9.70 1.89
C ASN A 85 -6.86 10.00 0.88
N LYS A 86 -7.41 11.21 0.88
CA LYS A 86 -8.38 11.63 -0.12
C LYS A 86 -7.77 11.73 -1.51
N LYS A 87 -6.55 12.21 -1.61
CA LYS A 87 -5.83 12.27 -2.89
C LYS A 87 -5.60 10.88 -3.45
N VAL A 88 -5.18 9.93 -2.62
CA VAL A 88 -4.98 8.54 -3.03
C VAL A 88 -6.28 7.95 -3.54
N SER A 89 -7.38 8.13 -2.81
CA SER A 89 -8.69 7.63 -3.20
C SER A 89 -9.14 8.23 -4.54
N TYR A 90 -8.97 9.52 -4.71
CA TYR A 90 -9.32 10.21 -5.96
C TYR A 90 -8.53 9.65 -7.14
N GLU A 91 -7.21 9.52 -7.01
CA GLU A 91 -6.36 9.01 -8.08
C GLU A 91 -6.64 7.54 -8.39
N ALA A 92 -6.94 6.74 -7.38
CA ALA A 92 -7.25 5.32 -7.57
C ALA A 92 -8.57 5.08 -8.30
N ASN A 93 -9.49 6.04 -8.22
CA ASN A 93 -10.82 5.93 -8.85
C ASN A 93 -10.91 6.61 -10.22
N LYS A 94 -9.81 7.05 -10.75
CA LYS A 94 -9.78 7.54 -12.13
C LYS A 94 -9.84 6.36 -13.12
#